data_59ccfd4b3a19b03aedb78c134b89d548
#
_entry.id   59ccfd4b3a19b03aedb78c134b89d548
#
_cell.length_a   1.000
_cell.length_b   1.000
_cell.length_c   1.000
_cell.angle_alpha   90.00
_cell.angle_beta   90.00
_cell.angle_gamma   90.00
#
_symmetry.space_group_name_H-M   'P 1'
#
loop_
_entity.id
_entity.type
_entity.pdbx_description
1 polymer ?
#
loop_
_entity_poly.entity_id
_entity_poly.type
_entity_poly.pdbx_seq_one_letter_code
_entity_poly.pdbx_strand_id
1 'polypeptide(L)'
;MSGQPKVLRSVALCHSPQWRFLTLAMLRELKRKYGTAVHVYVFSDQGLKFYAKHAEPGLIDSIQVCALISDGAQRPFTGDRGALEAEARRIEQRYGVTYNEIMMTDRHIGRGFSLLAPNFPRSLQSEATDYSGVLQKFNADFAFWESEFREKRLDTMIFPQKIPGVVARTLGVPTRNLSRTRIGNLFHWAENGEFIELPRLQAVMANVPRGQPPVELATYSQYDTNRKIAIANFGWLRALRNSADWTVKFAMHRATGRSSGYQWWSSIRHYFGLPAQWREVRRLPLGTLADLQGSPFVFFAMQEEPEMSLSWQSPESWPQIAYLWQIARDLPAGVKLAVKEHIYAIGRRPHGFYRHLTDFKNVVLLDPLLPGADVVRAAGAIATITSTAGFEGAWIGKPVISLSRHSLYNFLDHVRLPDLEPGGMRAVLDDIFSGRIDLAKAAEDGARFHRALAGVSFDIGSYNMNKPSSLEPERLDEMLKSFEASFESASEPARE
;
A
#
# COMPACT_ATOMS: atom_id res chain seq x y z
N MET A 1 -35.20 -6.86 19.92
CA MET A 1 -34.21 -5.76 19.72
C MET A 1 -32.84 -6.37 19.79
N SER A 2 -32.19 -6.62 18.66
CA SER A 2 -30.80 -7.07 18.60
C SER A 2 -29.93 -5.92 19.13
N GLY A 3 -29.19 -6.15 20.22
CA GLY A 3 -28.36 -5.13 20.84
C GLY A 3 -27.37 -4.55 19.84
N GLN A 4 -27.22 -3.23 19.86
CA GLN A 4 -26.22 -2.52 19.06
C GLN A 4 -24.83 -3.10 19.34
N PRO A 5 -24.05 -3.47 18.29
CA PRO A 5 -22.67 -3.91 18.51
C PRO A 5 -21.88 -2.80 19.22
N LYS A 6 -21.21 -3.13 20.33
CA LYS A 6 -20.44 -2.13 21.11
C LYS A 6 -19.49 -1.30 20.26
N VAL A 7 -18.93 -1.91 19.22
CA VAL A 7 -17.96 -1.32 18.30
C VAL A 7 -18.53 -0.31 17.27
N LEU A 8 -19.83 -0.07 17.26
CA LEU A 8 -20.48 0.83 16.29
C LEU A 8 -21.30 1.97 16.93
N ARG A 9 -21.12 2.23 18.23
CA ARG A 9 -21.82 3.33 18.92
C ARG A 9 -21.23 4.69 18.61
N SER A 10 -19.91 4.78 18.52
CA SER A 10 -19.17 6.01 18.22
C SER A 10 -18.08 5.71 17.18
N VAL A 11 -18.26 6.21 15.98
CA VAL A 11 -17.40 5.90 14.83
C VAL A 11 -16.68 7.15 14.33
N ALA A 12 -15.36 7.05 14.22
CA ALA A 12 -14.52 8.04 13.56
C ALA A 12 -14.31 7.68 12.09
N LEU A 13 -14.42 8.66 11.21
CA LEU A 13 -14.06 8.54 9.80
C LEU A 13 -12.96 9.55 9.45
N CYS A 14 -11.78 9.09 9.06
CA CYS A 14 -10.83 9.94 8.35
C CYS A 14 -11.24 10.05 6.88
N HIS A 15 -11.45 11.27 6.42
CA HIS A 15 -11.90 11.52 5.06
C HIS A 15 -10.93 11.00 4.01
N SER A 16 -11.43 10.16 3.11
CA SER A 16 -10.74 9.72 1.92
C SER A 16 -11.43 10.28 0.66
N PRO A 17 -10.77 11.15 -0.12
CA PRO A 17 -11.40 11.72 -1.33
C PRO A 17 -11.88 10.64 -2.31
N GLN A 18 -11.17 9.51 -2.39
CA GLN A 18 -11.52 8.41 -3.28
C GLN A 18 -12.82 7.72 -2.88
N TRP A 19 -13.11 7.60 -1.59
CA TRP A 19 -14.23 6.84 -1.06
C TRP A 19 -15.37 7.71 -0.52
N ARG A 20 -15.34 9.02 -0.77
CA ARG A 20 -16.21 10.01 -0.12
C ARG A 20 -17.72 9.74 -0.21
N PHE A 21 -18.23 9.32 -1.39
CA PHE A 21 -19.67 9.02 -1.52
C PHE A 21 -20.02 7.66 -0.93
N LEU A 22 -19.16 6.69 -1.08
CA LEU A 22 -19.34 5.36 -0.50
C LEU A 22 -19.37 5.44 1.02
N THR A 23 -18.43 6.15 1.63
CA THR A 23 -18.39 6.31 3.09
C THR A 23 -19.56 7.16 3.60
N LEU A 24 -19.96 8.20 2.88
CA LEU A 24 -21.13 8.99 3.27
C LEU A 24 -22.41 8.14 3.29
N ALA A 25 -22.63 7.30 2.27
CA ALA A 25 -23.76 6.38 2.24
C ALA A 25 -23.69 5.35 3.40
N MET A 26 -22.51 4.81 3.67
CA MET A 26 -22.27 3.92 4.79
C MET A 26 -22.61 4.57 6.14
N LEU A 27 -22.17 5.81 6.38
CA LEU A 27 -22.46 6.54 7.62
C LEU A 27 -23.97 6.76 7.82
N ARG A 28 -24.72 7.04 6.74
CA ARG A 28 -26.19 7.13 6.78
C ARG A 28 -26.81 5.84 7.30
N GLU A 29 -26.40 4.71 6.75
CA GLU A 29 -26.93 3.41 7.14
C GLU A 29 -26.54 3.03 8.58
N LEU A 30 -25.31 3.30 8.99
CA LEU A 30 -24.87 3.06 10.38
C LEU A 30 -25.68 3.91 11.37
N LYS A 31 -25.91 5.19 11.06
CA LYS A 31 -26.73 6.07 11.90
C LYS A 31 -28.19 5.63 11.93
N ARG A 32 -28.76 5.27 10.77
CA ARG A 32 -30.15 4.78 10.67
C ARG A 32 -30.35 3.46 11.42
N LYS A 33 -29.42 2.52 11.29
CA LYS A 33 -29.54 1.15 11.84
C LYS A 33 -29.21 1.11 13.33
N TYR A 34 -28.21 1.87 13.77
CA TYR A 34 -27.61 1.75 15.09
C TYR A 34 -27.66 3.04 15.93
N GLY A 35 -28.08 4.16 15.36
CA GLY A 35 -27.99 5.45 16.05
C GLY A 35 -26.54 5.91 16.29
N THR A 36 -25.60 5.44 15.46
CA THR A 36 -24.16 5.69 15.58
C THR A 36 -23.85 7.17 15.71
N ALA A 37 -23.05 7.55 16.71
CA ALA A 37 -22.42 8.87 16.75
C ALA A 37 -21.28 8.91 15.71
N VAL A 38 -21.35 9.89 14.81
CA VAL A 38 -20.46 10.00 13.64
C VAL A 38 -19.52 11.18 13.79
N HIS A 39 -18.23 10.91 13.84
CA HIS A 39 -17.17 11.90 13.95
C HIS A 39 -16.29 11.89 12.70
N VAL A 40 -16.26 12.99 11.95
CA VAL A 40 -15.54 13.09 10.67
C VAL A 40 -14.30 13.96 10.83
N TYR A 41 -13.16 13.46 10.35
CA TYR A 41 -11.89 14.17 10.32
C TYR A 41 -11.48 14.42 8.88
N VAL A 42 -11.39 15.67 8.48
CA VAL A 42 -11.00 16.10 7.13
C VAL A 42 -9.63 16.75 7.15
N PHE A 43 -8.86 16.57 6.08
CA PHE A 43 -7.49 17.07 5.97
C PHE A 43 -7.37 18.18 4.91
N SER A 44 -8.49 18.79 4.54
CA SER A 44 -8.52 19.92 3.60
C SER A 44 -9.87 20.62 3.64
N ASP A 45 -9.88 21.87 3.22
CA ASP A 45 -11.12 22.64 3.02
C ASP A 45 -12.04 22.00 1.99
N GLN A 46 -11.50 21.25 1.02
CA GLN A 46 -12.32 20.55 0.03
C GLN A 46 -13.12 19.41 0.68
N GLY A 47 -12.52 18.69 1.64
CA GLY A 47 -13.23 17.71 2.43
C GLY A 47 -14.36 18.33 3.25
N LEU A 48 -14.09 19.45 3.92
CA LEU A 48 -15.13 20.18 4.68
C LEU A 48 -16.28 20.61 3.77
N LYS A 49 -15.99 21.24 2.63
CA LYS A 49 -16.99 21.65 1.64
C LYS A 49 -17.79 20.48 1.08
N PHE A 50 -17.18 19.31 0.94
CA PHE A 50 -17.88 18.11 0.50
C PHE A 50 -18.98 17.71 1.48
N TYR A 51 -18.67 17.59 2.78
CA TYR A 51 -19.67 17.22 3.78
C TYR A 51 -20.71 18.31 3.99
N ALA A 52 -20.33 19.59 3.98
CA ALA A 52 -21.29 20.71 4.05
C ALA A 52 -22.31 20.69 2.90
N LYS A 53 -21.92 20.17 1.73
CA LYS A 53 -22.79 20.07 0.55
C LYS A 53 -23.65 18.80 0.52
N HIS A 54 -23.14 17.69 1.02
CA HIS A 54 -23.71 16.36 0.73
C HIS A 54 -24.20 15.60 1.98
N ALA A 55 -23.84 16.02 3.20
CA ALA A 55 -24.36 15.43 4.42
C ALA A 55 -25.68 16.10 4.83
N GLU A 56 -26.66 15.30 5.23
CA GLU A 56 -27.92 15.79 5.77
C GLU A 56 -27.71 16.37 7.19
N PRO A 57 -28.53 17.35 7.61
CA PRO A 57 -28.53 17.82 8.99
C PRO A 57 -28.69 16.67 9.99
N GLY A 58 -27.83 16.62 11.01
CA GLY A 58 -27.86 15.59 12.05
C GLY A 58 -27.20 14.24 11.68
N LEU A 59 -26.68 14.06 10.46
CA LEU A 59 -25.92 12.88 10.10
C LEU A 59 -24.56 12.82 10.82
N ILE A 60 -23.86 13.94 10.87
CA ILE A 60 -22.52 14.06 11.45
C ILE A 60 -22.63 14.80 12.78
N ASP A 61 -22.16 14.17 13.86
CA ASP A 61 -22.19 14.73 15.21
C ASP A 61 -21.02 15.71 15.44
N SER A 62 -19.88 15.45 14.82
CA SER A 62 -18.78 16.42 14.79
C SER A 62 -17.96 16.30 13.51
N ILE A 63 -17.49 17.42 12.99
CA ILE A 63 -16.52 17.46 11.90
C ILE A 63 -15.35 18.34 12.29
N GLN A 64 -14.14 17.85 12.08
CA GLN A 64 -12.91 18.55 12.42
C GLN A 64 -11.95 18.59 11.26
N VAL A 65 -11.34 19.77 11.05
CA VAL A 65 -10.24 19.93 10.09
C VAL A 65 -8.94 19.62 10.81
N CYS A 66 -8.27 18.57 10.38
CA CYS A 66 -6.98 18.13 10.91
C CYS A 66 -5.84 18.51 9.97
N ALA A 67 -4.69 18.79 10.52
CA ALA A 67 -3.47 18.94 9.73
C ALA A 67 -2.98 17.60 9.22
N LEU A 68 -2.41 17.58 8.01
CA LEU A 68 -1.65 16.42 7.53
C LEU A 68 -0.41 16.21 8.40
N ILE A 69 0.10 14.98 8.40
CA ILE A 69 1.31 14.61 9.15
C ILE A 69 2.52 15.50 8.81
N SER A 70 2.61 15.99 7.57
CA SER A 70 3.67 16.88 7.09
C SER A 70 3.42 18.37 7.42
N ASP A 71 2.22 18.74 7.83
CA ASP A 71 1.88 20.14 8.04
C ASP A 71 2.43 20.64 9.39
N GLY A 72 3.16 21.73 9.35
CA GLY A 72 3.72 22.36 10.55
C GLY A 72 5.09 21.82 10.97
N ALA A 73 5.57 20.71 10.40
CA ALA A 73 6.92 20.19 10.68
C ALA A 73 8.06 21.13 10.22
N GLN A 74 7.73 22.15 9.42
CA GLN A 74 8.66 23.20 8.95
C GLN A 74 8.80 24.36 9.92
N ARG A 75 7.99 24.41 10.99
CA ARG A 75 8.08 25.49 11.97
C ARG A 75 9.34 25.33 12.81
N PRO A 76 10.19 26.39 12.90
CA PRO A 76 11.37 26.33 13.77
C PRO A 76 10.94 26.09 15.21
N PHE A 77 11.62 25.16 15.85
CA PHE A 77 11.44 24.93 17.29
C PHE A 77 12.35 25.84 18.09
N THR A 78 11.78 26.59 19.04
CA THR A 78 12.50 27.57 19.86
C THR A 78 12.57 27.22 21.36
N GLY A 79 12.02 26.04 21.74
CA GLY A 79 11.93 25.58 23.12
C GLY A 79 13.15 24.77 23.57
N ASP A 80 13.02 24.12 24.73
CA ASP A 80 14.00 23.17 25.24
C ASP A 80 13.99 21.87 24.41
N ARG A 81 15.08 21.66 23.68
CA ARG A 81 15.26 20.48 22.83
C ARG A 81 15.35 19.19 23.64
N GLY A 82 15.97 19.23 24.83
CA GLY A 82 16.07 18.06 25.71
C GLY A 82 14.70 17.59 26.20
N ALA A 83 13.86 18.53 26.62
CA ALA A 83 12.48 18.23 27.02
C ALA A 83 11.64 17.71 25.85
N LEU A 84 11.79 18.29 24.64
CA LEU A 84 11.10 17.84 23.44
C LEU A 84 11.45 16.38 23.08
N GLU A 85 12.73 16.04 23.10
CA GLU A 85 13.21 14.69 22.80
C GLU A 85 12.82 13.69 23.89
N ALA A 86 12.83 14.08 25.16
CA ALA A 86 12.38 13.24 26.27
C ALA A 86 10.89 12.88 26.11
N GLU A 87 10.06 13.87 25.75
CA GLU A 87 8.65 13.64 25.46
C GLU A 87 8.45 12.72 24.26
N ALA A 88 9.17 12.94 23.16
CA ALA A 88 9.10 12.08 21.98
C ALA A 88 9.43 10.63 22.34
N ARG A 89 10.54 10.38 23.06
CA ARG A 89 10.91 9.02 23.51
C ARG A 89 9.86 8.37 24.39
N ARG A 90 9.21 9.13 25.28
CA ARG A 90 8.12 8.62 26.13
C ARG A 90 6.91 8.19 25.28
N ILE A 91 6.56 8.95 24.27
CA ILE A 91 5.48 8.63 23.34
C ILE A 91 5.87 7.41 22.51
N GLU A 92 7.07 7.35 21.95
CA GLU A 92 7.56 6.19 21.19
C GLU A 92 7.47 4.88 22.02
N GLN A 93 7.94 4.92 23.26
CA GLN A 93 7.85 3.77 24.18
C GLN A 93 6.40 3.37 24.46
N ARG A 94 5.52 4.34 24.67
CA ARG A 94 4.12 4.08 24.97
C ARG A 94 3.37 3.43 23.79
N TYR A 95 3.65 3.88 22.58
CA TYR A 95 2.95 3.43 21.39
C TYR A 95 3.67 2.33 20.60
N GLY A 96 4.88 1.96 21.00
CA GLY A 96 5.66 0.91 20.35
C GLY A 96 6.05 1.22 18.90
N VAL A 97 6.30 2.50 18.59
CA VAL A 97 6.72 2.97 17.25
C VAL A 97 7.78 4.05 17.40
N THR A 98 8.65 4.19 16.43
CA THR A 98 9.56 5.35 16.38
C THR A 98 9.00 6.45 15.49
N TYR A 99 9.28 7.70 15.81
CA TYR A 99 8.91 8.83 14.95
C TYR A 99 9.59 8.77 13.59
N ASN A 100 10.80 8.22 13.54
CA ASN A 100 11.52 8.01 12.28
C ASN A 100 10.81 6.98 11.39
N GLU A 101 10.29 5.90 11.95
CA GLU A 101 9.46 4.94 11.19
C GLU A 101 8.25 5.62 10.58
N ILE A 102 7.52 6.44 11.34
CA ILE A 102 6.37 7.20 10.85
C ILE A 102 6.80 8.20 9.77
N MET A 103 7.86 8.98 10.01
CA MET A 103 8.39 9.97 9.09
C MET A 103 8.82 9.34 7.76
N MET A 104 9.47 8.19 7.79
CA MET A 104 9.93 7.48 6.61
C MET A 104 8.80 7.11 5.65
N THR A 105 7.59 6.93 6.13
CA THR A 105 6.44 6.61 5.29
C THR A 105 5.88 7.80 4.53
N ASP A 106 6.23 9.03 4.94
CA ASP A 106 5.70 10.26 4.34
C ASP A 106 6.69 10.88 3.35
N ARG A 107 6.24 11.00 2.09
CA ARG A 107 7.05 11.58 1.00
C ARG A 107 7.30 13.08 1.14
N HIS A 108 6.53 13.78 1.95
CA HIS A 108 6.63 15.22 2.14
C HIS A 108 7.56 15.62 3.27
N ILE A 109 7.80 14.75 4.24
CA ILE A 109 8.74 14.96 5.32
C ILE A 109 10.09 14.29 4.98
N GLY A 110 10.06 13.00 4.66
CA GLY A 110 11.25 12.18 4.45
C GLY A 110 11.58 11.84 2.99
N ARG A 111 10.91 12.42 2.00
CA ARG A 111 10.93 12.00 0.57
C ARG A 111 10.51 10.55 0.36
N GLY A 112 9.85 9.94 1.34
CA GLY A 112 9.61 8.52 1.34
C GLY A 112 10.90 7.69 1.38
N PHE A 113 12.04 8.27 1.71
CA PHE A 113 13.38 7.64 1.78
C PHE A 113 13.74 6.78 0.55
N SER A 114 13.19 7.10 -0.60
CA SER A 114 13.34 6.28 -1.78
C SER A 114 14.71 6.46 -2.41
N LEU A 115 15.67 5.67 -1.96
CA LEU A 115 17.02 5.61 -2.54
C LEU A 115 16.99 5.15 -4.00
N LEU A 116 16.05 4.29 -4.34
CA LEU A 116 15.89 3.78 -5.71
C LEU A 116 15.03 4.69 -6.60
N ALA A 117 14.56 5.81 -6.09
CA ALA A 117 13.84 6.80 -6.89
C ALA A 117 14.35 8.23 -6.66
N PRO A 118 15.64 8.50 -6.81
CA PRO A 118 16.23 9.81 -6.57
C PRO A 118 15.70 10.88 -7.52
N ASN A 119 15.14 10.47 -8.65
CA ASN A 119 14.53 11.35 -9.65
C ASN A 119 13.03 11.61 -9.39
N PHE A 120 12.43 11.01 -8.36
CA PHE A 120 11.09 11.39 -7.94
C PHE A 120 11.10 12.84 -7.43
N PRO A 121 10.09 13.68 -7.78
CA PRO A 121 10.11 15.09 -7.41
C PRO A 121 10.24 15.31 -5.90
N ARG A 122 11.10 16.23 -5.49
CA ARG A 122 11.25 16.64 -4.08
C ARG A 122 10.08 17.49 -3.65
N SER A 123 9.56 17.23 -2.47
CA SER A 123 8.55 18.08 -1.84
C SER A 123 9.17 19.40 -1.34
N LEU A 124 8.45 20.49 -1.48
CA LEU A 124 8.80 21.78 -0.88
C LEU A 124 8.83 21.69 0.65
N GLN A 125 7.90 20.92 1.24
CA GLN A 125 7.86 20.70 2.67
C GLN A 125 9.07 19.92 3.16
N SER A 126 9.50 18.88 2.44
CA SER A 126 10.66 18.06 2.79
C SER A 126 11.95 18.88 2.93
N GLU A 127 12.17 19.86 2.06
CA GLU A 127 13.38 20.70 2.12
C GLU A 127 13.35 21.69 3.29
N ALA A 128 12.17 22.13 3.70
CA ALA A 128 11.99 23.10 4.79
C ALA A 128 11.80 22.42 6.16
N THR A 129 11.68 21.10 6.20
CA THR A 129 11.42 20.37 7.44
C THR A 129 12.66 20.34 8.32
N ASP A 130 12.50 20.75 9.58
CA ASP A 130 13.47 20.57 10.66
C ASP A 130 13.09 19.37 11.54
N TYR A 131 14.09 18.62 12.02
CA TYR A 131 13.83 17.43 12.83
C TYR A 131 13.12 17.75 14.14
N SER A 132 13.49 18.85 14.80
CA SER A 132 12.80 19.31 16.01
C SER A 132 11.34 19.69 15.72
N GLY A 133 11.07 20.27 14.54
CA GLY A 133 9.71 20.54 14.08
C GLY A 133 8.89 19.26 13.86
N VAL A 134 9.51 18.18 13.39
CA VAL A 134 8.87 16.85 13.30
C VAL A 134 8.51 16.32 14.68
N LEU A 135 9.46 16.36 15.63
CA LEU A 135 9.21 15.90 17.01
C LEU A 135 8.07 16.67 17.65
N GLN A 136 8.08 18.00 17.53
CA GLN A 136 7.02 18.86 18.06
C GLN A 136 5.65 18.52 17.45
N LYS A 137 5.62 18.38 16.13
CA LYS A 137 4.38 18.05 15.40
C LYS A 137 3.83 16.68 15.83
N PHE A 138 4.69 15.67 15.94
CA PHE A 138 4.25 14.32 16.30
C PHE A 138 3.80 14.24 17.76
N ASN A 139 4.52 14.89 18.69
CA ASN A 139 4.07 15.00 20.09
C ASN A 139 2.64 15.59 20.14
N ALA A 140 2.39 16.67 19.41
CA ALA A 140 1.08 17.30 19.37
C ALA A 140 0.00 16.41 18.71
N ASP A 141 0.35 15.68 17.64
CA ASP A 141 -0.59 14.80 16.96
C ASP A 141 -0.97 13.59 17.81
N PHE A 142 -0.01 12.97 18.51
CA PHE A 142 -0.34 11.87 19.43
C PHE A 142 -1.23 12.33 20.57
N ALA A 143 -0.93 13.48 21.17
CA ALA A 143 -1.76 14.06 22.23
C ALA A 143 -3.16 14.39 21.74
N PHE A 144 -3.29 14.99 20.55
CA PHE A 144 -4.56 15.31 19.92
C PHE A 144 -5.42 14.06 19.70
N TRP A 145 -4.85 13.04 19.04
CA TRP A 145 -5.61 11.84 18.75
C TRP A 145 -6.00 11.05 20.00
N GLU A 146 -5.13 10.98 21.00
CA GLU A 146 -5.47 10.35 22.27
C GLU A 146 -6.65 11.06 22.95
N SER A 147 -6.68 12.40 22.95
CA SER A 147 -7.79 13.19 23.46
C SER A 147 -9.09 12.89 22.70
N GLU A 148 -9.04 12.90 21.36
CA GLU A 148 -10.20 12.62 20.50
C GLU A 148 -10.80 11.23 20.76
N PHE A 149 -9.95 10.21 20.88
CA PHE A 149 -10.41 8.85 21.18
C PHE A 149 -11.13 8.76 22.54
N ARG A 150 -10.61 9.43 23.57
CA ARG A 150 -11.15 9.40 24.92
C ARG A 150 -12.42 10.26 25.06
N GLU A 151 -12.39 11.50 24.62
CA GLU A 151 -13.48 12.45 24.76
C GLU A 151 -14.74 12.03 23.99
N LYS A 152 -14.54 11.54 22.76
CA LYS A 152 -15.62 11.05 21.90
C LYS A 152 -15.96 9.59 22.12
N ARG A 153 -15.22 8.90 23.00
CA ARG A 153 -15.41 7.47 23.29
C ARG A 153 -15.48 6.64 22.03
N LEU A 154 -14.51 6.86 21.13
CA LEU A 154 -14.50 6.23 19.82
C LEU A 154 -14.38 4.71 19.95
N ASP A 155 -15.33 3.99 19.38
CA ASP A 155 -15.39 2.53 19.38
C ASP A 155 -14.77 1.92 18.13
N THR A 156 -14.69 2.67 17.03
CA THR A 156 -14.15 2.22 15.73
C THR A 156 -13.61 3.41 14.96
N MET A 157 -12.54 3.19 14.20
CA MET A 157 -12.02 4.18 13.28
C MET A 157 -11.91 3.64 11.85
N ILE A 158 -12.47 4.38 10.90
CA ILE A 158 -12.47 4.04 9.48
C ILE A 158 -11.44 4.92 8.76
N PHE A 159 -10.60 4.30 7.94
CA PHE A 159 -9.50 4.94 7.19
C PHE A 159 -8.53 5.74 8.06
N PRO A 160 -8.02 5.18 9.19
CA PRO A 160 -7.05 5.88 9.99
C PRO A 160 -5.83 6.26 9.14
N GLN A 161 -5.28 7.45 9.41
CA GLN A 161 -3.90 7.75 9.01
C GLN A 161 -2.93 7.09 9.99
N LYS A 162 -1.62 7.17 9.75
CA LYS A 162 -0.66 6.40 10.52
C LYS A 162 -0.71 6.70 12.02
N ILE A 163 -0.63 7.95 12.45
CA ILE A 163 -0.66 8.30 13.89
C ILE A 163 -1.97 7.87 14.55
N PRO A 164 -3.18 8.24 14.06
CA PRO A 164 -4.42 7.76 14.65
C PRO A 164 -4.59 6.24 14.59
N GLY A 165 -4.04 5.55 13.58
CA GLY A 165 -4.01 4.09 13.53
C GLY A 165 -3.18 3.47 14.65
N VAL A 166 -2.01 4.04 14.94
CA VAL A 166 -1.15 3.63 16.06
C VAL A 166 -1.83 3.88 17.40
N VAL A 167 -2.46 5.06 17.57
CA VAL A 167 -3.21 5.38 18.80
C VAL A 167 -4.38 4.42 19.00
N ALA A 168 -5.16 4.15 17.94
CA ALA A 168 -6.27 3.21 17.99
C ALA A 168 -5.82 1.82 18.43
N ARG A 169 -4.75 1.29 17.84
CA ARG A 169 -4.17 0.00 18.19
C ARG A 169 -3.79 -0.07 19.67
N THR A 170 -3.10 0.94 20.19
CA THR A 170 -2.68 0.98 21.60
C THR A 170 -3.85 1.09 22.56
N LEU A 171 -4.94 1.75 22.15
CA LEU A 171 -6.18 1.85 22.95
C LEU A 171 -7.13 0.66 22.77
N GLY A 172 -6.77 -0.32 21.94
CA GLY A 172 -7.63 -1.47 21.64
C GLY A 172 -8.87 -1.12 20.81
N VAL A 173 -8.85 0.01 20.08
CA VAL A 173 -9.95 0.44 19.21
C VAL A 173 -9.76 -0.15 17.82
N PRO A 174 -10.70 -0.96 17.31
CA PRO A 174 -10.59 -1.56 16.00
C PRO A 174 -10.58 -0.49 14.87
N THR A 175 -9.77 -0.74 13.87
CA THR A 175 -9.71 0.09 12.67
C THR A 175 -10.15 -0.68 11.45
N ARG A 176 -10.67 0.02 10.43
CA ARG A 176 -11.09 -0.59 9.16
C ARG A 176 -10.61 0.24 7.97
N ASN A 177 -10.04 -0.45 7.00
CA ASN A 177 -9.63 0.14 5.73
C ASN A 177 -10.16 -0.69 4.56
N LEU A 178 -10.49 -0.04 3.44
CA LEU A 178 -10.80 -0.73 2.21
C LEU A 178 -9.54 -1.17 1.49
N SER A 179 -9.36 -2.45 1.36
CA SER A 179 -8.24 -3.05 0.65
C SER A 179 -8.70 -3.86 -0.57
N ARG A 180 -7.94 -3.74 -1.65
CA ARG A 180 -8.20 -4.48 -2.88
C ARG A 180 -7.71 -5.92 -2.77
N THR A 181 -8.55 -6.88 -3.12
CA THR A 181 -8.19 -8.31 -3.12
C THR A 181 -7.29 -8.72 -4.28
N ARG A 182 -7.18 -7.90 -5.31
CA ARG A 182 -6.61 -8.22 -6.63
C ARG A 182 -7.46 -9.19 -7.47
N ILE A 183 -8.63 -9.60 -6.98
CA ILE A 183 -9.62 -10.41 -7.72
C ILE A 183 -10.64 -9.45 -8.32
N GLY A 184 -10.57 -9.17 -9.61
CA GLY A 184 -11.49 -8.26 -10.27
C GLY A 184 -11.70 -6.94 -9.55
N ASN A 185 -12.95 -6.62 -9.23
CA ASN A 185 -13.36 -5.40 -8.50
C ASN A 185 -13.69 -5.66 -7.02
N LEU A 186 -13.24 -6.81 -6.48
CA LEU A 186 -13.52 -7.18 -5.10
C LEU A 186 -12.63 -6.43 -4.11
N PHE A 187 -13.26 -5.97 -3.05
CA PHE A 187 -12.64 -5.32 -1.90
C PHE A 187 -13.00 -6.04 -0.61
N HIS A 188 -12.13 -5.95 0.38
CA HIS A 188 -12.41 -6.40 1.74
C HIS A 188 -12.11 -5.29 2.74
N TRP A 189 -12.66 -5.43 3.94
CA TRP A 189 -12.31 -4.59 5.07
C TRP A 189 -11.07 -5.16 5.76
N ALA A 190 -9.94 -4.50 5.58
CA ALA A 190 -8.73 -4.79 6.34
C ALA A 190 -8.93 -4.38 7.80
N GLU A 191 -8.44 -5.21 8.71
CA GLU A 191 -8.70 -5.11 10.15
C GLU A 191 -7.59 -4.38 10.90
N ASN A 192 -6.65 -3.79 10.19
CA ASN A 192 -5.57 -2.98 10.77
C ASN A 192 -5.33 -1.67 10.02
N GLY A 193 -4.48 -0.82 10.62
CA GLY A 193 -4.09 0.47 10.06
C GLY A 193 -3.21 0.36 8.81
N GLU A 194 -2.56 -0.78 8.57
CA GLU A 194 -1.65 -1.04 7.46
C GLU A 194 -2.37 -1.45 6.16
N PHE A 195 -3.69 -1.47 6.16
CA PHE A 195 -4.57 -1.65 4.99
C PHE A 195 -4.66 -3.06 4.40
N ILE A 196 -4.08 -4.10 5.00
CA ILE A 196 -4.03 -5.43 4.37
C ILE A 196 -4.47 -6.58 5.26
N GLU A 197 -4.28 -6.52 6.58
CA GLU A 197 -4.52 -7.68 7.43
C GLU A 197 -5.99 -8.10 7.50
N LEU A 198 -6.19 -9.39 7.43
CA LEU A 198 -7.48 -10.05 7.53
C LEU A 198 -7.31 -11.37 8.32
N PRO A 199 -7.14 -11.30 9.65
CA PRO A 199 -6.81 -12.47 10.49
C PRO A 199 -7.78 -13.63 10.33
N ARG A 200 -9.07 -13.38 10.14
CA ARG A 200 -10.09 -14.41 9.92
C ARG A 200 -9.94 -15.21 8.63
N LEU A 201 -9.13 -14.76 7.66
CA LEU A 201 -9.05 -15.38 6.34
C LEU A 201 -8.58 -16.83 6.38
N GLN A 202 -7.64 -17.15 7.28
CA GLN A 202 -7.17 -18.52 7.46
C GLN A 202 -8.28 -19.44 7.98
N ALA A 203 -9.08 -18.98 8.93
CA ALA A 203 -10.22 -19.73 9.46
C ALA A 203 -11.32 -19.90 8.39
N VAL A 204 -11.59 -18.87 7.59
CA VAL A 204 -12.53 -18.95 6.47
C VAL A 204 -12.05 -19.97 5.43
N MET A 205 -10.75 -19.94 5.09
CA MET A 205 -10.16 -20.91 4.16
C MET A 205 -10.27 -22.35 4.65
N ALA A 206 -10.16 -22.59 5.95
CA ALA A 206 -10.32 -23.93 6.52
C ALA A 206 -11.69 -24.56 6.19
N ASN A 207 -12.73 -23.75 6.06
CA ASN A 207 -14.09 -24.15 5.71
C ASN A 207 -14.35 -24.25 4.20
N VAL A 208 -13.42 -23.84 3.34
CA VAL A 208 -13.56 -24.00 1.89
C VAL A 208 -13.31 -25.46 1.52
N PRO A 209 -14.27 -26.15 0.83
CA PRO A 209 -14.07 -27.54 0.42
C PRO A 209 -12.82 -27.73 -0.45
N ARG A 210 -12.25 -28.94 -0.42
CA ARG A 210 -11.23 -29.36 -1.35
C ARG A 210 -11.81 -29.57 -2.76
N GLY A 211 -10.94 -29.71 -3.77
CA GLY A 211 -11.35 -29.88 -5.15
C GLY A 211 -11.85 -28.59 -5.82
N GLN A 212 -11.39 -27.44 -5.34
CA GLN A 212 -11.68 -26.18 -6.04
C GLN A 212 -11.05 -26.18 -7.44
N PRO A 213 -11.72 -25.60 -8.45
CA PRO A 213 -11.14 -25.49 -9.78
C PRO A 213 -9.87 -24.64 -9.75
N PRO A 214 -8.87 -24.96 -10.61
CA PRO A 214 -7.66 -24.15 -10.72
C PRO A 214 -7.97 -22.70 -11.00
N VAL A 215 -7.18 -21.80 -10.43
CA VAL A 215 -7.34 -20.36 -10.63
C VAL A 215 -6.74 -19.97 -11.98
N GLU A 216 -7.55 -19.40 -12.85
CA GLU A 216 -7.08 -18.77 -14.07
C GLU A 216 -6.66 -17.33 -13.78
N LEU A 217 -5.40 -17.02 -14.06
CA LEU A 217 -4.91 -15.65 -13.95
C LEU A 217 -5.46 -14.83 -15.10
N ALA A 218 -6.36 -13.91 -14.80
CA ALA A 218 -6.91 -13.00 -15.79
C ALA A 218 -5.85 -12.02 -16.28
N THR A 219 -5.81 -11.81 -17.60
CA THR A 219 -5.05 -10.69 -18.19
C THR A 219 -5.89 -9.44 -17.96
N TYR A 220 -5.54 -8.63 -16.99
CA TYR A 220 -6.34 -7.45 -16.62
C TYR A 220 -6.41 -6.46 -17.79
N SER A 221 -7.62 -6.06 -18.19
CA SER A 221 -7.86 -4.96 -19.13
C SER A 221 -7.24 -3.64 -18.66
N GLN A 222 -7.12 -3.48 -17.33
CA GLN A 222 -6.45 -2.34 -16.71
C GLN A 222 -4.93 -2.31 -16.98
N TYR A 223 -4.29 -3.47 -17.18
CA TYR A 223 -2.88 -3.55 -17.54
C TYR A 223 -2.59 -2.87 -18.87
N ASP A 224 -3.39 -3.15 -19.90
CA ASP A 224 -3.21 -2.53 -21.22
C ASP A 224 -3.47 -1.02 -21.20
N THR A 225 -4.43 -0.56 -20.41
CA THR A 225 -4.71 0.86 -20.22
C THR A 225 -3.53 1.56 -19.51
N ASN A 226 -3.05 1.01 -18.41
CA ASN A 226 -1.92 1.55 -17.68
C ASN A 226 -0.64 1.57 -18.51
N ARG A 227 -0.40 0.50 -19.29
CA ARG A 227 0.72 0.41 -20.24
C ARG A 227 0.66 1.52 -21.29
N LYS A 228 -0.50 1.74 -21.93
CA LYS A 228 -0.70 2.81 -22.91
C LYS A 228 -0.43 4.18 -22.31
N ILE A 229 -0.93 4.45 -21.10
CA ILE A 229 -0.71 5.70 -20.37
C ILE A 229 0.78 5.89 -20.06
N ALA A 230 1.46 4.86 -19.56
CA ALA A 230 2.89 4.93 -19.23
C ALA A 230 3.74 5.20 -20.48
N ILE A 231 3.52 4.47 -21.58
CA ILE A 231 4.22 4.65 -22.84
C ILE A 231 4.02 6.06 -23.38
N ALA A 232 2.80 6.62 -23.31
CA ALA A 232 2.51 7.97 -23.72
C ALA A 232 3.32 9.04 -22.95
N ASN A 233 3.72 8.74 -21.71
CA ASN A 233 4.53 9.65 -20.90
C ASN A 233 6.04 9.58 -21.23
N PHE A 234 6.51 8.59 -21.99
CA PHE A 234 7.92 8.45 -22.35
C PHE A 234 8.33 9.28 -23.60
N GLY A 235 7.41 10.09 -24.14
CA GLY A 235 7.68 10.98 -25.26
C GLY A 235 8.33 12.31 -24.84
N TRP A 236 9.32 12.81 -25.61
CA TRP A 236 9.97 14.10 -25.34
C TRP A 236 9.01 15.29 -25.44
N LEU A 237 8.10 15.28 -26.39
CA LEU A 237 7.05 16.30 -26.49
C LEU A 237 6.13 16.32 -25.28
N ARG A 238 5.83 15.14 -24.74
CA ARG A 238 5.05 15.02 -23.50
C ARG A 238 5.82 15.57 -22.31
N ALA A 239 7.12 15.29 -22.21
CA ALA A 239 7.98 15.85 -21.17
C ALA A 239 8.01 17.39 -21.23
N LEU A 240 8.16 17.97 -22.41
CA LEU A 240 8.09 19.42 -22.62
C LEU A 240 6.75 20.01 -22.17
N ARG A 241 5.64 19.41 -22.63
CA ARG A 241 4.30 19.85 -22.24
C ARG A 241 4.08 19.77 -20.74
N ASN A 242 4.40 18.64 -20.12
CA ASN A 242 4.24 18.46 -18.68
C ASN A 242 5.11 19.47 -17.89
N SER A 243 6.31 19.77 -18.38
CA SER A 243 7.20 20.77 -17.79
C SER A 243 6.63 22.17 -17.88
N ALA A 244 6.06 22.54 -19.01
CA ALA A 244 5.39 23.83 -19.20
C ALA A 244 4.16 23.96 -18.29
N ASP A 245 3.28 22.95 -18.29
CA ASP A 245 2.10 22.91 -17.42
C ASP A 245 2.48 23.01 -15.94
N TRP A 246 3.54 22.31 -15.53
CA TRP A 246 4.04 22.38 -14.16
C TRP A 246 4.61 23.75 -13.82
N THR A 247 5.34 24.37 -14.71
CA THR A 247 5.91 25.72 -14.51
C THR A 247 4.80 26.75 -14.25
N VAL A 248 3.73 26.72 -15.06
CA VAL A 248 2.56 27.57 -14.86
C VAL A 248 1.91 27.32 -13.49
N LYS A 249 1.66 26.06 -13.16
CA LYS A 249 1.08 25.68 -11.83
C LYS A 249 1.96 26.13 -10.68
N PHE A 250 3.28 25.94 -10.80
CA PHE A 250 4.23 26.36 -9.76
C PHE A 250 4.24 27.87 -9.56
N ALA A 251 4.22 28.65 -10.64
CA ALA A 251 4.09 30.11 -10.57
C ALA A 251 2.78 30.55 -9.90
N MET A 252 1.67 29.92 -10.26
CA MET A 252 0.37 30.18 -9.64
C MET A 252 0.36 29.84 -8.13
N HIS A 253 0.97 28.72 -7.74
CA HIS A 253 1.07 28.32 -6.32
C HIS A 253 1.88 29.35 -5.53
N ARG A 254 2.99 29.83 -6.07
CA ARG A 254 3.78 30.89 -5.44
C ARG A 254 3.01 32.20 -5.32
N ALA A 255 2.31 32.60 -6.37
CA ALA A 255 1.50 33.81 -6.35
C ALA A 255 0.34 33.77 -5.32
N THR A 256 -0.19 32.57 -5.04
CA THR A 256 -1.27 32.35 -4.07
C THR A 256 -0.78 31.98 -2.67
N GLY A 257 0.53 32.03 -2.40
CA GLY A 257 1.10 31.70 -1.09
C GLY A 257 0.99 30.20 -0.68
N ARG A 258 0.69 29.30 -1.62
CA ARG A 258 0.61 27.89 -1.34
C ARG A 258 2.00 27.29 -1.21
N SER A 259 2.29 26.71 -0.03
CA SER A 259 3.58 26.06 0.29
C SER A 259 3.60 24.56 -0.03
N SER A 260 2.46 23.96 -0.34
CA SER A 260 2.34 22.52 -0.63
C SER A 260 2.69 22.22 -2.08
N GLY A 261 3.37 21.10 -2.32
CA GLY A 261 3.71 20.63 -3.65
C GLY A 261 5.15 20.24 -3.81
N TYR A 262 5.59 20.12 -5.06
CA TYR A 262 6.95 19.68 -5.39
C TYR A 262 7.79 20.85 -5.88
N GLN A 263 9.11 20.76 -5.67
CA GLN A 263 10.07 21.71 -6.21
C GLN A 263 10.02 21.77 -7.72
N TRP A 264 10.11 22.98 -8.27
CA TRP A 264 10.05 23.19 -9.71
C TRP A 264 11.13 22.41 -10.45
N TRP A 265 12.39 22.59 -10.08
CA TRP A 265 13.51 21.96 -10.80
C TRP A 265 13.49 20.44 -10.70
N SER A 266 13.18 19.88 -9.55
CA SER A 266 13.11 18.42 -9.39
C SER A 266 11.98 17.80 -10.22
N SER A 267 10.86 18.51 -10.39
CA SER A 267 9.75 18.10 -11.25
C SER A 267 10.12 18.15 -12.72
N ILE A 268 10.81 19.20 -13.17
CA ILE A 268 11.32 19.30 -14.53
C ILE A 268 12.29 18.14 -14.82
N ARG A 269 13.27 17.93 -13.94
CA ARG A 269 14.20 16.81 -14.04
C ARG A 269 13.48 15.46 -14.13
N HIS A 270 12.43 15.28 -13.34
CA HIS A 270 11.61 14.06 -13.38
C HIS A 270 10.98 13.86 -14.76
N TYR A 271 10.30 14.88 -15.33
CA TYR A 271 9.64 14.76 -16.63
C TYR A 271 10.61 14.43 -17.77
N PHE A 272 11.80 15.00 -17.77
CA PHE A 272 12.84 14.67 -18.77
C PHE A 272 13.55 13.34 -18.48
N GLY A 273 13.59 12.91 -17.22
CA GLY A 273 14.10 11.61 -16.82
C GLY A 273 13.31 10.44 -17.41
N LEU A 274 11.99 10.60 -17.60
CA LEU A 274 11.12 9.56 -18.16
C LEU A 274 11.58 9.09 -19.56
N PRO A 275 11.63 9.95 -20.59
CA PRO A 275 12.08 9.54 -21.93
C PRO A 275 13.55 9.15 -21.97
N ALA A 276 14.40 9.77 -21.16
CA ALA A 276 15.83 9.44 -21.11
C ALA A 276 16.05 8.02 -20.60
N GLN A 277 15.47 7.66 -19.47
CA GLN A 277 15.62 6.32 -18.88
C GLN A 277 14.87 5.25 -19.70
N TRP A 278 13.72 5.59 -20.31
CA TRP A 278 13.07 4.69 -21.25
C TRP A 278 13.98 4.31 -22.43
N ARG A 279 14.70 5.30 -23.01
CA ARG A 279 15.69 5.04 -24.05
C ARG A 279 16.85 4.19 -23.55
N GLU A 280 17.32 4.42 -22.31
CA GLU A 280 18.37 3.61 -21.69
C GLU A 280 17.92 2.15 -21.61
N VAL A 281 16.74 1.90 -21.03
CA VAL A 281 16.18 0.54 -20.87
C VAL A 281 16.04 -0.16 -22.22
N ARG A 282 15.51 0.54 -23.24
CA ARG A 282 15.29 -0.06 -24.57
C ARG A 282 16.57 -0.37 -25.36
N ARG A 283 17.74 0.06 -24.88
CA ARG A 283 19.05 -0.27 -25.46
C ARG A 283 19.74 -1.44 -24.77
N LEU A 284 19.20 -1.89 -23.65
CA LEU A 284 19.75 -3.04 -22.92
C LEU A 284 19.28 -4.36 -23.56
N PRO A 285 20.04 -5.44 -23.37
CA PRO A 285 19.61 -6.78 -23.76
C PRO A 285 18.49 -7.25 -22.84
N LEU A 286 17.26 -6.83 -23.13
CA LEU A 286 16.09 -7.25 -22.36
C LEU A 286 15.72 -8.68 -22.67
N GLY A 287 15.56 -9.49 -21.62
CA GLY A 287 15.14 -10.87 -21.72
C GLY A 287 13.66 -11.03 -22.04
N THR A 288 13.35 -12.13 -22.68
CA THR A 288 12.00 -12.62 -22.95
C THR A 288 11.73 -13.92 -22.21
N LEU A 289 10.50 -14.43 -22.24
CA LEU A 289 10.22 -15.76 -21.68
C LEU A 289 10.95 -16.88 -22.43
N ALA A 290 11.23 -16.70 -23.73
CA ALA A 290 12.01 -17.65 -24.51
C ALA A 290 13.45 -17.80 -23.98
N ASP A 291 14.08 -16.74 -23.51
CA ASP A 291 15.43 -16.75 -22.95
C ASP A 291 15.52 -17.47 -21.59
N LEU A 292 14.38 -17.73 -20.97
CA LEU A 292 14.25 -18.45 -19.71
C LEU A 292 13.83 -19.91 -19.88
N GLN A 293 13.50 -20.33 -21.11
CA GLN A 293 13.11 -21.71 -21.38
C GLN A 293 14.26 -22.68 -21.05
N GLY A 294 13.92 -23.80 -20.41
CA GLY A 294 14.89 -24.82 -20.01
C GLY A 294 15.73 -24.52 -18.78
N SER A 295 15.53 -23.35 -18.14
CA SER A 295 16.18 -23.02 -16.87
C SER A 295 15.12 -22.63 -15.82
N PRO A 296 15.16 -23.21 -14.62
CA PRO A 296 14.31 -22.72 -13.54
C PRO A 296 14.68 -21.27 -13.18
N PHE A 297 13.71 -20.47 -12.80
CA PHE A 297 13.96 -19.10 -12.39
C PHE A 297 13.04 -18.61 -11.28
N VAL A 298 13.56 -17.69 -10.48
CA VAL A 298 12.80 -16.88 -9.55
C VAL A 298 12.38 -15.61 -10.28
N PHE A 299 11.09 -15.26 -10.25
CA PHE A 299 10.60 -13.99 -10.75
C PHE A 299 10.56 -12.94 -9.64
N PHE A 300 11.35 -11.89 -9.75
CA PHE A 300 11.33 -10.73 -8.87
C PHE A 300 10.55 -9.59 -9.54
N ALA A 301 9.34 -9.35 -9.05
CA ALA A 301 8.50 -8.24 -9.51
C ALA A 301 8.87 -6.97 -8.75
N MET A 302 9.67 -6.10 -9.36
CA MET A 302 10.02 -4.80 -8.78
C MET A 302 8.78 -3.90 -8.67
N GLN A 303 8.78 -3.09 -7.63
CA GLN A 303 7.70 -2.17 -7.31
C GLN A 303 8.11 -0.71 -7.53
N GLU A 304 7.11 0.12 -7.72
CA GLU A 304 7.27 1.56 -7.82
C GLU A 304 7.75 2.14 -6.48
N GLU A 305 8.63 3.12 -6.51
CA GLU A 305 9.06 3.89 -5.35
C GLU A 305 9.01 5.40 -5.67
N PRO A 306 8.59 6.23 -4.69
CA PRO A 306 7.96 5.88 -3.43
C PRO A 306 6.50 5.47 -3.63
N GLU A 307 6.08 4.38 -3.01
CA GLU A 307 4.71 3.90 -3.01
C GLU A 307 4.28 3.49 -1.61
N MET A 308 3.01 3.74 -1.28
CA MET A 308 2.43 3.45 0.03
C MET A 308 2.44 1.95 0.36
N SER A 309 2.30 1.09 -0.67
CA SER A 309 2.37 -0.35 -0.52
C SER A 309 3.74 -0.84 -0.02
N LEU A 310 4.81 -0.10 -0.29
CA LEU A 310 6.14 -0.37 0.27
C LEU A 310 6.36 0.35 1.58
N SER A 311 6.27 1.68 1.56
CA SER A 311 6.69 2.50 2.70
C SER A 311 5.78 2.40 3.92
N TRP A 312 4.50 2.01 3.73
CA TRP A 312 3.54 1.87 4.82
C TRP A 312 3.23 0.41 5.15
N GLN A 313 2.99 -0.44 4.15
CA GLN A 313 2.59 -1.82 4.39
C GLN A 313 3.77 -2.75 4.71
N SER A 314 4.99 -2.38 4.34
CA SER A 314 6.19 -3.19 4.57
C SER A 314 7.43 -2.30 4.73
N PRO A 315 7.44 -1.41 5.74
CA PRO A 315 8.53 -0.46 5.93
C PRO A 315 9.88 -1.15 6.19
N GLU A 316 9.87 -2.33 6.79
CA GLU A 316 11.05 -3.15 7.08
C GLU A 316 11.69 -3.73 5.81
N SER A 317 10.91 -3.94 4.76
CA SER A 317 11.35 -4.59 3.51
C SER A 317 11.48 -3.63 2.33
N TRP A 318 11.32 -2.36 2.56
CA TRP A 318 11.37 -1.34 1.55
C TRP A 318 12.63 -1.29 0.66
N PRO A 319 13.88 -1.49 1.16
CA PRO A 319 15.04 -1.51 0.28
C PRO A 319 15.04 -2.73 -0.65
N GLN A 320 14.11 -2.79 -1.61
CA GLN A 320 13.93 -3.94 -2.49
C GLN A 320 15.20 -4.38 -3.23
N ILE A 321 16.15 -3.46 -3.46
CA ILE A 321 17.43 -3.80 -4.08
C ILE A 321 18.26 -4.74 -3.21
N ALA A 322 18.19 -4.63 -1.88
CA ALA A 322 18.92 -5.49 -0.97
C ALA A 322 18.45 -6.95 -1.10
N TYR A 323 17.15 -7.15 -1.20
CA TYR A 323 16.56 -8.47 -1.41
C TYR A 323 16.88 -9.05 -2.79
N LEU A 324 16.87 -8.20 -3.83
CA LEU A 324 17.26 -8.61 -5.16
C LEU A 324 18.70 -9.15 -5.16
N TRP A 325 19.64 -8.45 -4.51
CA TRP A 325 21.02 -8.89 -4.40
C TRP A 325 21.18 -10.15 -3.54
N GLN A 326 20.43 -10.27 -2.45
CA GLN A 326 20.43 -11.48 -1.62
C GLN A 326 19.96 -12.69 -2.43
N ILE A 327 18.85 -12.57 -3.15
CA ILE A 327 18.35 -13.65 -4.01
C ILE A 327 19.39 -13.99 -5.08
N ALA A 328 19.90 -13.01 -5.83
CA ALA A 328 20.89 -13.25 -6.89
C ALA A 328 22.15 -13.95 -6.37
N ARG A 329 22.61 -13.60 -5.14
CA ARG A 329 23.77 -14.22 -4.49
C ARG A 329 23.51 -15.66 -4.08
N ASP A 330 22.32 -15.95 -3.55
CA ASP A 330 22.02 -17.19 -2.86
C ASP A 330 21.33 -18.25 -3.75
N LEU A 331 21.00 -17.89 -5.01
CA LEU A 331 20.40 -18.81 -5.97
C LEU A 331 21.30 -20.05 -6.21
N PRO A 332 20.71 -21.26 -6.26
CA PRO A 332 21.44 -22.45 -6.65
C PRO A 332 22.00 -22.37 -8.08
N ALA A 333 23.05 -23.10 -8.38
CA ALA A 333 23.61 -23.15 -9.72
C ALA A 333 22.56 -23.60 -10.75
N GLY A 334 22.51 -22.91 -11.90
CA GLY A 334 21.55 -23.18 -12.95
C GLY A 334 20.19 -22.48 -12.79
N VAL A 335 19.90 -21.88 -11.64
CA VAL A 335 18.69 -21.09 -11.43
C VAL A 335 18.96 -19.62 -11.75
N LYS A 336 18.07 -18.98 -12.49
CA LYS A 336 18.15 -17.56 -12.85
C LYS A 336 17.26 -16.69 -11.98
N LEU A 337 17.60 -15.39 -11.87
CA LEU A 337 16.73 -14.37 -11.31
C LEU A 337 16.17 -13.53 -12.47
N ALA A 338 14.90 -13.65 -12.75
CA ALA A 338 14.20 -12.83 -13.73
C ALA A 338 13.62 -11.60 -13.05
N VAL A 339 14.15 -10.43 -13.36
CA VAL A 339 13.75 -9.15 -12.76
C VAL A 339 12.91 -8.36 -13.74
N LYS A 340 11.70 -7.95 -13.34
CA LYS A 340 10.84 -7.10 -14.15
C LYS A 340 10.55 -5.80 -13.43
N GLU A 341 10.86 -4.69 -14.09
CA GLU A 341 10.56 -3.36 -13.55
C GLU A 341 9.09 -3.00 -13.68
N HIS A 342 8.59 -2.29 -12.67
CA HIS A 342 7.29 -1.66 -12.74
C HIS A 342 7.32 -0.49 -13.73
N ILE A 343 6.42 -0.47 -14.70
CA ILE A 343 6.48 0.48 -15.80
C ILE A 343 6.46 1.96 -15.36
N TYR A 344 5.79 2.28 -14.25
CA TYR A 344 5.75 3.64 -13.68
C TYR A 344 7.01 4.02 -12.89
N ALA A 345 7.90 3.06 -12.59
CA ALA A 345 9.18 3.35 -11.93
C ALA A 345 10.27 3.80 -12.92
N ILE A 346 10.07 3.53 -14.21
CA ILE A 346 10.99 3.99 -15.27
C ILE A 346 11.01 5.52 -15.27
N GLY A 347 12.21 6.09 -15.26
CA GLY A 347 12.44 7.53 -15.12
C GLY A 347 12.76 7.97 -13.70
N ARG A 348 12.51 7.14 -12.71
CA ARG A 348 12.73 7.45 -11.28
C ARG A 348 14.01 6.85 -10.72
N ARG A 349 14.50 5.74 -11.31
CA ARG A 349 15.68 5.00 -10.84
C ARG A 349 16.96 5.81 -10.93
N PRO A 350 18.00 5.47 -10.16
CA PRO A 350 19.34 6.04 -10.32
C PRO A 350 19.86 5.84 -11.75
N HIS A 351 20.75 6.71 -12.18
CA HIS A 351 21.43 6.54 -13.47
C HIS A 351 22.23 5.24 -13.50
N GLY A 352 22.16 4.51 -14.61
CA GLY A 352 22.85 3.22 -14.78
C GLY A 352 22.25 2.04 -14.03
N PHE A 353 21.16 2.24 -13.27
CA PHE A 353 20.55 1.22 -12.43
C PHE A 353 20.29 -0.10 -13.19
N TYR A 354 19.64 -0.02 -14.32
CA TYR A 354 19.31 -1.22 -15.12
C TYR A 354 20.53 -1.91 -15.72
N ARG A 355 21.57 -1.13 -16.08
CA ARG A 355 22.84 -1.71 -16.55
C ARG A 355 23.50 -2.51 -15.45
N HIS A 356 23.53 -1.98 -14.22
CA HIS A 356 24.11 -2.70 -13.08
C HIS A 356 23.37 -4.00 -12.75
N LEU A 357 22.06 -4.07 -13.01
CA LEU A 357 21.32 -5.32 -12.88
C LEU A 357 21.77 -6.36 -13.90
N THR A 358 22.13 -5.96 -15.12
CA THR A 358 22.58 -6.89 -16.17
C THR A 358 24.06 -7.30 -16.02
N ASP A 359 24.80 -6.70 -15.11
CA ASP A 359 26.18 -7.13 -14.79
C ASP A 359 26.20 -8.48 -14.05
N PHE A 360 25.17 -8.82 -13.32
CA PHE A 360 25.02 -10.13 -12.67
C PHE A 360 24.68 -11.20 -13.70
N LYS A 361 25.51 -12.28 -13.79
CA LYS A 361 25.39 -13.30 -14.84
C LYS A 361 24.17 -14.22 -14.69
N ASN A 362 23.63 -14.33 -13.50
CA ASN A 362 22.42 -15.10 -13.20
C ASN A 362 21.16 -14.21 -13.16
N VAL A 363 21.25 -12.90 -13.46
CA VAL A 363 20.11 -11.97 -13.52
C VAL A 363 19.72 -11.72 -14.97
N VAL A 364 18.43 -11.86 -15.26
CA VAL A 364 17.81 -11.54 -16.55
C VAL A 364 16.85 -10.38 -16.34
N LEU A 365 17.17 -9.21 -16.90
CA LEU A 365 16.27 -8.08 -16.89
C LEU A 365 15.21 -8.25 -17.98
N LEU A 366 13.96 -8.47 -17.59
CA LEU A 366 12.85 -8.68 -18.51
C LEU A 366 12.35 -7.37 -19.16
N ASP A 367 11.79 -7.48 -20.35
CA ASP A 367 11.11 -6.33 -20.97
C ASP A 367 9.96 -5.85 -20.02
N PRO A 368 9.95 -4.59 -19.58
CA PRO A 368 8.89 -4.03 -18.75
C PRO A 368 7.49 -4.15 -19.36
N LEU A 369 7.40 -4.36 -20.66
CA LEU A 369 6.16 -4.51 -21.41
C LEU A 369 5.60 -5.96 -21.42
N LEU A 370 6.32 -6.94 -20.89
CA LEU A 370 5.80 -8.31 -20.74
C LEU A 370 4.62 -8.32 -19.75
N PRO A 371 3.54 -9.06 -20.03
CA PRO A 371 2.48 -9.27 -19.05
C PRO A 371 3.01 -10.01 -17.81
N GLY A 372 2.77 -9.48 -16.61
CA GLY A 372 3.25 -10.06 -15.36
C GLY A 372 2.71 -11.46 -15.12
N ALA A 373 1.45 -11.69 -15.42
CA ALA A 373 0.79 -12.99 -15.26
C ALA A 373 1.46 -14.11 -16.10
N ASP A 374 1.98 -13.78 -17.29
CA ASP A 374 2.69 -14.77 -18.11
C ASP A 374 4.04 -15.15 -17.48
N VAL A 375 4.73 -14.16 -16.90
CA VAL A 375 5.96 -14.41 -16.17
C VAL A 375 5.70 -15.25 -14.91
N VAL A 376 4.63 -14.95 -14.17
CA VAL A 376 4.21 -15.73 -12.99
C VAL A 376 3.92 -17.19 -13.37
N ARG A 377 3.19 -17.44 -14.47
CA ARG A 377 2.92 -18.81 -14.93
C ARG A 377 4.18 -19.59 -15.26
N ALA A 378 5.16 -18.93 -15.90
CA ALA A 378 6.40 -19.55 -16.34
C ALA A 378 7.42 -19.72 -15.20
N ALA A 379 7.36 -18.94 -14.14
CA ALA A 379 8.32 -18.94 -13.05
C ALA A 379 8.29 -20.24 -12.22
N GLY A 380 9.47 -20.64 -11.74
CA GLY A 380 9.61 -21.70 -10.72
C GLY A 380 9.26 -21.22 -9.32
N ALA A 381 9.52 -19.94 -9.02
CA ALA A 381 9.10 -19.27 -7.79
C ALA A 381 8.92 -17.77 -8.03
N ILE A 382 8.15 -17.11 -7.16
CA ILE A 382 7.92 -15.66 -7.19
C ILE A 382 8.53 -15.03 -5.93
N ALA A 383 9.32 -13.98 -6.09
CA ALA A 383 9.80 -13.16 -4.97
C ALA A 383 9.17 -11.77 -5.04
N THR A 384 8.62 -11.30 -3.93
CA THR A 384 7.93 -10.01 -3.90
C THR A 384 7.78 -9.45 -2.49
N ILE A 385 7.66 -8.13 -2.39
CA ILE A 385 7.29 -7.46 -1.14
C ILE A 385 5.75 -7.41 -1.05
N THR A 386 5.09 -6.60 -1.87
CA THR A 386 3.62 -6.41 -1.82
C THR A 386 2.96 -6.41 -3.21
N SER A 387 3.65 -6.94 -4.24
CA SER A 387 3.12 -6.89 -5.59
C SER A 387 1.98 -7.88 -5.84
N THR A 388 1.19 -7.61 -6.87
CA THR A 388 0.13 -8.52 -7.35
C THR A 388 0.68 -9.89 -7.74
N ALA A 389 1.94 -9.97 -8.20
CA ALA A 389 2.57 -11.24 -8.57
C ALA A 389 2.65 -12.26 -7.41
N GLY A 390 2.75 -11.78 -6.15
CA GLY A 390 2.68 -12.66 -4.98
C GLY A 390 1.33 -13.32 -4.81
N PHE A 391 0.24 -12.55 -4.96
CA PHE A 391 -1.12 -13.11 -4.94
C PHE A 391 -1.34 -14.10 -6.10
N GLU A 392 -0.96 -13.70 -7.32
CA GLU A 392 -1.08 -14.52 -8.50
C GLU A 392 -0.32 -15.85 -8.36
N GLY A 393 0.92 -15.78 -7.87
CA GLY A 393 1.73 -16.98 -7.57
C GLY A 393 1.08 -17.87 -6.51
N ALA A 394 0.64 -17.29 -5.40
CA ALA A 394 -0.01 -18.00 -4.31
C ALA A 394 -1.30 -18.69 -4.77
N TRP A 395 -2.12 -18.04 -5.61
CA TRP A 395 -3.37 -18.62 -6.13
C TRP A 395 -3.19 -19.84 -7.02
N ILE A 396 -2.12 -19.84 -7.84
CA ILE A 396 -1.85 -20.97 -8.75
C ILE A 396 -0.87 -21.99 -8.18
N GLY A 397 -0.56 -21.89 -6.87
CA GLY A 397 0.29 -22.83 -6.15
C GLY A 397 1.77 -22.76 -6.50
N LYS A 398 2.27 -21.63 -7.02
CA LYS A 398 3.70 -21.41 -7.18
C LYS A 398 4.33 -21.10 -5.83
N PRO A 399 5.55 -21.58 -5.55
CA PRO A 399 6.30 -21.14 -4.39
C PRO A 399 6.46 -19.62 -4.38
N VAL A 400 6.15 -18.97 -3.25
CA VAL A 400 6.29 -17.52 -3.10
C VAL A 400 7.27 -17.20 -1.99
N ILE A 401 8.29 -16.40 -2.30
CA ILE A 401 9.18 -15.76 -1.34
C ILE A 401 8.55 -14.44 -0.96
N SER A 402 7.85 -14.41 0.16
CA SER A 402 7.22 -13.21 0.69
C SER A 402 8.22 -12.41 1.50
N LEU A 403 8.50 -11.18 1.05
CA LEU A 403 9.40 -10.25 1.72
C LEU A 403 8.62 -9.27 2.62
N SER A 404 7.31 -9.46 2.75
CA SER A 404 6.45 -8.69 3.65
C SER A 404 5.82 -9.60 4.71
N ARG A 405 5.89 -9.18 5.97
CA ARG A 405 5.25 -9.90 7.07
C ARG A 405 3.72 -9.81 7.08
N HIS A 406 3.15 -8.86 6.34
CA HIS A 406 1.73 -8.53 6.35
C HIS A 406 0.95 -9.03 5.12
N SER A 407 1.55 -9.85 4.25
CA SER A 407 0.85 -10.38 3.08
C SER A 407 -0.21 -11.40 3.46
N LEU A 408 -1.43 -11.29 2.88
CA LEU A 408 -2.57 -12.14 3.21
C LEU A 408 -2.36 -13.64 2.94
N TYR A 409 -1.37 -13.99 2.11
CA TYR A 409 -1.04 -15.36 1.72
C TYR A 409 0.10 -15.99 2.54
N ASN A 410 0.65 -15.30 3.53
CA ASN A 410 1.82 -15.78 4.28
C ASN A 410 1.60 -17.07 5.07
N PHE A 411 0.34 -17.40 5.38
CA PHE A 411 0.00 -18.62 6.10
C PHE A 411 -0.08 -19.89 5.21
N LEU A 412 0.11 -19.74 3.89
CA LEU A 412 0.07 -20.88 2.96
C LEU A 412 1.37 -21.67 3.01
N ASP A 413 1.30 -23.01 2.98
CA ASP A 413 2.47 -23.91 3.09
C ASP A 413 3.49 -23.76 1.96
N HIS A 414 3.14 -23.17 0.84
CA HIS A 414 4.04 -22.91 -0.28
C HIS A 414 4.58 -21.48 -0.31
N VAL A 415 4.30 -20.71 0.73
CA VAL A 415 4.86 -19.37 0.92
C VAL A 415 5.98 -19.42 1.95
N ARG A 416 7.09 -18.78 1.65
CA ARG A 416 8.26 -18.70 2.50
C ARG A 416 8.61 -17.27 2.84
N LEU A 417 8.83 -17.01 4.11
CA LEU A 417 9.38 -15.76 4.60
C LEU A 417 10.85 -16.00 4.97
N PRO A 418 11.79 -15.36 4.27
CA PRO A 418 13.20 -15.51 4.62
C PRO A 418 13.47 -14.90 6.00
N ASP A 419 14.27 -15.59 6.79
CA ASP A 419 14.81 -15.03 8.01
C ASP A 419 15.81 -13.91 7.66
N LEU A 420 15.91 -12.90 8.51
CA LEU A 420 16.88 -11.82 8.39
C LEU A 420 18.30 -12.26 8.78
N GLU A 421 18.44 -13.44 9.39
CA GLU A 421 19.73 -14.01 9.76
C GLU A 421 20.56 -14.40 8.52
N PRO A 422 21.91 -14.41 8.65
CA PRO A 422 22.79 -14.86 7.57
C PRO A 422 22.43 -16.27 7.10
N GLY A 423 22.16 -16.40 5.80
CA GLY A 423 21.78 -17.69 5.20
C GLY A 423 20.27 -17.95 5.13
N GLY A 424 19.42 -17.10 5.72
CA GLY A 424 17.97 -17.26 5.68
C GLY A 424 17.40 -17.29 4.26
N MET A 425 17.89 -16.44 3.38
CA MET A 425 17.47 -16.45 1.97
C MET A 425 17.91 -17.75 1.26
N ARG A 426 19.15 -18.21 1.50
CA ARG A 426 19.64 -19.49 0.95
C ARG A 426 18.78 -20.65 1.40
N ALA A 427 18.43 -20.73 2.68
CA ALA A 427 17.60 -21.80 3.21
C ALA A 427 16.22 -21.86 2.51
N VAL A 428 15.62 -20.70 2.27
CA VAL A 428 14.36 -20.59 1.53
C VAL A 428 14.52 -21.06 0.07
N LEU A 429 15.57 -20.65 -0.61
CA LEU A 429 15.82 -21.04 -2.00
C LEU A 429 16.12 -22.54 -2.12
N ASP A 430 16.91 -23.10 -1.20
CA ASP A 430 17.18 -24.53 -1.13
C ASP A 430 15.91 -25.33 -0.86
N ASP A 431 15.01 -24.85 -0.01
CA ASP A 431 13.70 -25.48 0.25
C ASP A 431 12.84 -25.52 -1.02
N ILE A 432 12.76 -24.40 -1.74
CA ILE A 432 11.97 -24.27 -2.97
C ILE A 432 12.51 -25.17 -4.09
N PHE A 433 13.82 -25.16 -4.34
CA PHE A 433 14.42 -25.85 -5.49
C PHE A 433 14.86 -27.29 -5.20
N SER A 434 14.75 -27.77 -3.95
CA SER A 434 14.98 -29.18 -3.60
C SER A 434 13.80 -30.11 -3.87
N GLY A 435 12.66 -29.58 -4.34
CA GLY A 435 11.44 -30.36 -4.59
C GLY A 435 10.67 -30.75 -3.32
N ARG A 436 10.96 -30.12 -2.17
CA ARG A 436 10.25 -30.40 -0.90
C ARG A 436 8.83 -29.82 -0.86
N ILE A 437 8.50 -28.84 -1.71
CA ILE A 437 7.17 -28.27 -1.79
C ILE A 437 6.29 -29.16 -2.68
N ASP A 438 5.21 -29.69 -2.10
CA ASP A 438 4.18 -30.39 -2.84
C ASP A 438 3.36 -29.42 -3.68
N LEU A 439 3.67 -29.35 -4.98
CA LEU A 439 3.03 -28.40 -5.91
C LEU A 439 1.55 -28.74 -6.17
N ALA A 440 1.14 -30.00 -6.04
CA ALA A 440 -0.28 -30.38 -6.21
C ALA A 440 -1.09 -29.86 -5.02
N LYS A 441 -0.62 -30.07 -3.80
CA LYS A 441 -1.20 -29.48 -2.59
C LYS A 441 -1.18 -27.96 -2.63
N ALA A 442 -0.08 -27.35 -3.10
CA ALA A 442 0.05 -25.91 -3.22
C ALA A 442 -1.00 -25.31 -4.17
N ALA A 443 -1.24 -25.94 -5.31
CA ALA A 443 -2.26 -25.51 -6.27
C ALA A 443 -3.68 -25.61 -5.67
N GLU A 444 -3.97 -26.68 -4.94
CA GLU A 444 -5.26 -26.81 -4.25
C GLU A 444 -5.45 -25.77 -3.15
N ASP A 445 -4.44 -25.59 -2.30
CA ASP A 445 -4.49 -24.60 -1.22
C ASP A 445 -4.58 -23.16 -1.78
N GLY A 446 -3.89 -22.88 -2.88
CA GLY A 446 -3.99 -21.61 -3.60
C GLY A 446 -5.40 -21.32 -4.13
N ALA A 447 -6.04 -22.32 -4.74
CA ALA A 447 -7.42 -22.19 -5.21
C ALA A 447 -8.41 -21.98 -4.05
N ARG A 448 -8.23 -22.69 -2.93
CA ARG A 448 -9.02 -22.51 -1.71
C ARG A 448 -8.83 -21.11 -1.11
N PHE A 449 -7.59 -20.62 -1.06
CA PHE A 449 -7.28 -19.27 -0.61
C PHE A 449 -7.96 -18.21 -1.48
N HIS A 450 -7.87 -18.34 -2.81
CA HIS A 450 -8.56 -17.44 -3.74
C HIS A 450 -10.07 -17.42 -3.48
N ARG A 451 -10.67 -18.59 -3.29
CA ARG A 451 -12.11 -18.72 -3.00
C ARG A 451 -12.50 -18.12 -1.66
N ALA A 452 -11.68 -18.35 -0.62
CA ALA A 452 -11.89 -17.78 0.71
C ALA A 452 -11.83 -16.25 0.68
N LEU A 453 -10.82 -15.70 -0.02
CA LEU A 453 -10.67 -14.25 -0.15
C LEU A 453 -11.83 -13.61 -0.91
N ALA A 454 -12.29 -14.26 -1.98
CA ALA A 454 -13.49 -13.82 -2.71
C ALA A 454 -14.74 -13.85 -1.81
N GLY A 455 -14.89 -14.89 -0.98
CA GLY A 455 -16.06 -15.09 -0.11
C GLY A 455 -16.19 -14.07 1.03
N VAL A 456 -15.07 -13.46 1.49
CA VAL A 456 -15.09 -12.40 2.52
C VAL A 456 -15.11 -11.00 1.94
N SER A 457 -15.16 -10.90 0.62
CA SER A 457 -15.04 -9.65 -0.12
C SER A 457 -16.37 -9.25 -0.73
N PHE A 458 -16.49 -8.01 -1.13
CA PHE A 458 -17.65 -7.46 -1.81
C PHE A 458 -17.22 -6.67 -3.05
N ASP A 459 -18.12 -6.60 -4.03
CA ASP A 459 -17.90 -5.87 -5.27
C ASP A 459 -18.45 -4.44 -5.15
N ILE A 460 -17.62 -3.45 -5.47
CA ILE A 460 -18.04 -2.04 -5.48
C ILE A 460 -18.69 -1.61 -6.82
N GLY A 461 -18.85 -2.53 -7.75
CA GLY A 461 -19.49 -2.28 -9.04
C GLY A 461 -18.82 -1.18 -9.86
N SER A 462 -19.63 -0.28 -10.38
CA SER A 462 -19.21 0.86 -11.21
C SER A 462 -18.90 2.12 -10.40
N TYR A 463 -18.57 2.00 -9.10
CA TYR A 463 -18.33 3.14 -8.23
C TYR A 463 -17.39 4.18 -8.84
N ASN A 464 -17.85 5.42 -8.85
CA ASN A 464 -17.10 6.56 -9.34
C ASN A 464 -17.07 7.66 -8.28
N MET A 465 -15.87 8.00 -7.81
CA MET A 465 -15.65 9.00 -6.77
C MET A 465 -16.22 10.41 -7.06
N ASN A 466 -16.59 10.68 -8.30
CA ASN A 466 -17.16 11.97 -8.72
C ASN A 466 -18.68 11.94 -8.91
N LYS A 467 -19.31 10.76 -8.79
CA LYS A 467 -20.74 10.56 -9.05
C LYS A 467 -21.41 9.83 -7.89
N PRO A 468 -22.25 10.50 -7.08
CA PRO A 468 -22.99 9.83 -6.00
C PRO A 468 -23.90 8.72 -6.50
N SER A 469 -24.49 8.90 -7.69
CA SER A 469 -25.41 7.94 -8.33
C SER A 469 -24.73 6.66 -8.84
N SER A 470 -23.38 6.57 -8.73
CA SER A 470 -22.65 5.35 -9.12
C SER A 470 -22.65 4.25 -8.05
N LEU A 471 -23.15 4.54 -6.86
CA LEU A 471 -23.27 3.57 -5.77
C LEU A 471 -24.62 2.87 -5.83
N GLU A 472 -24.61 1.62 -6.24
CA GLU A 472 -25.78 0.78 -6.35
C GLU A 472 -26.25 0.32 -4.94
N PRO A 473 -27.57 0.40 -4.60
CA PRO A 473 -28.05 0.04 -3.26
C PRO A 473 -27.68 -1.38 -2.81
N GLU A 474 -27.73 -2.34 -3.73
CA GLU A 474 -27.36 -3.74 -3.45
C GLU A 474 -25.88 -3.87 -3.05
N ARG A 475 -24.99 -3.15 -3.74
CA ARG A 475 -23.55 -3.12 -3.43
C ARG A 475 -23.26 -2.45 -2.10
N LEU A 476 -24.03 -1.42 -1.75
CA LEU A 476 -23.96 -0.80 -0.43
C LEU A 476 -24.34 -1.77 0.68
N ASP A 477 -25.41 -2.56 0.48
CA ASP A 477 -25.86 -3.57 1.46
C ASP A 477 -24.81 -4.69 1.64
N GLU A 478 -24.24 -5.22 0.54
CA GLU A 478 -23.15 -6.20 0.58
C GLU A 478 -21.92 -5.65 1.33
N MET A 479 -21.53 -4.42 1.05
CA MET A 479 -20.43 -3.75 1.74
C MET A 479 -20.67 -3.60 3.23
N LEU A 480 -21.89 -3.20 3.64
CA LEU A 480 -22.27 -3.05 5.05
C LEU A 480 -22.29 -4.38 5.77
N LYS A 481 -22.85 -5.42 5.18
CA LYS A 481 -22.81 -6.79 5.73
C LYS A 481 -21.37 -7.26 5.92
N SER A 482 -20.50 -7.02 4.94
CA SER A 482 -19.07 -7.34 5.06
C SER A 482 -18.38 -6.52 6.15
N PHE A 483 -18.74 -5.23 6.31
CA PHE A 483 -18.24 -4.37 7.37
C PHE A 483 -18.65 -4.89 8.76
N GLU A 484 -19.91 -5.18 8.96
CA GLU A 484 -20.44 -5.73 10.22
C GLU A 484 -19.79 -7.08 10.55
N ALA A 485 -19.74 -8.00 9.58
CA ALA A 485 -19.09 -9.29 9.74
C ALA A 485 -17.59 -9.20 10.10
N SER A 486 -16.93 -8.11 9.74
CA SER A 486 -15.52 -7.91 10.09
C SER A 486 -15.27 -7.76 11.60
N PHE A 487 -16.31 -7.49 12.39
CA PHE A 487 -16.21 -7.35 13.86
C PHE A 487 -16.59 -8.62 14.62
N GLU A 488 -17.23 -9.61 13.96
CA GLU A 488 -17.70 -10.83 14.63
C GLU A 488 -16.55 -11.73 15.10
N SER A 489 -15.40 -11.68 14.42
CA SER A 489 -14.20 -12.46 14.77
C SER A 489 -13.26 -11.78 15.77
N ALA A 490 -13.49 -10.52 16.12
CA ALA A 490 -12.64 -9.76 17.03
C ALA A 490 -12.89 -10.07 18.53
N SER A 491 -13.76 -11.04 18.85
CA SER A 491 -14.13 -11.35 20.23
C SER A 491 -13.19 -12.35 20.95
N GLU A 492 -12.21 -12.94 20.26
CA GLU A 492 -11.15 -13.70 20.91
C GLU A 492 -9.81 -12.94 20.81
N PRO A 493 -9.18 -12.61 21.96
CA PRO A 493 -7.84 -12.06 21.93
C PRO A 493 -6.89 -13.12 21.36
N ALA A 494 -6.06 -12.73 20.42
CA ALA A 494 -4.91 -13.54 20.01
C ALA A 494 -4.12 -13.87 21.28
N ARG A 495 -4.12 -15.13 21.71
CA ARG A 495 -3.24 -15.61 22.74
C ARG A 495 -1.83 -15.60 22.17
N GLU A 496 -0.98 -14.82 22.83
CA GLU A 496 0.48 -14.67 22.86
C GLU A 496 1.31 -15.31 21.74
#